data_30342984a936f71452a033d42efbd19b
#
_entry.id   30342984a936f71452a033d42efbd19b
#
_cell.length_a   1.000
_cell.length_b   1.000
_cell.length_c   1.000
_cell.angle_alpha   90.00
_cell.angle_beta   90.00
_cell.angle_gamma   90.00
#
_symmetry.space_group_name_H-M   'P 1'
#
loop_
_entity.id
_entity.type
_entity.pdbx_description
1 polymer ?
#
loop_
_entity_poly.entity_id
_entity_poly.type
_entity_poly.pdbx_seq_one_letter_code
_entity_poly.pdbx_strand_id
1 'polypeptide(L)'
;EIERFAVAAFLDYLRYPIACANRDSGFVDDDNRLVNQVSDLLGAVMARAPGVPIRCHFHNTRNTGIANAQAALVAGVASLDASIGGIGGCPFAPAATGNIPTDDLLYMLDRSGIHTGVSLEKIIATSRWLQEQLGRSTPAMLPKA
;
A
#
# COMPACT_ATOMS: atom_id res chain seq x y z
N GLU A 1 18.22 2.90 -14.75
CA GLU A 1 17.11 1.92 -14.63
C GLU A 1 16.16 2.24 -13.46
N ILE A 2 16.68 2.70 -12.32
CA ILE A 2 15.87 3.10 -11.16
C ILE A 2 14.95 4.28 -11.48
N GLU A 3 15.43 5.26 -12.27
CA GLU A 3 14.64 6.43 -12.69
C GLU A 3 13.47 6.05 -13.61
N ARG A 4 13.65 5.06 -14.49
CA ARG A 4 12.57 4.56 -15.36
C ARG A 4 11.47 3.85 -14.58
N PHE A 5 11.83 3.19 -13.48
CA PHE A 5 10.88 2.51 -12.61
C PHE A 5 10.02 3.50 -11.79
N ALA A 6 10.64 4.57 -11.29
CA ALA A 6 9.93 5.64 -10.59
C ALA A 6 8.96 6.40 -11.51
N VAL A 7 9.33 6.59 -12.78
CA VAL A 7 8.47 7.25 -13.78
C VAL A 7 7.28 6.38 -14.20
N ALA A 8 7.45 5.06 -14.32
CA ALA A 8 6.34 4.16 -14.63
C ALA A 8 5.30 4.12 -13.48
N ALA A 9 5.77 4.06 -12.24
CA ALA A 9 4.90 4.12 -11.06
C ALA A 9 4.18 5.49 -10.95
N PHE A 10 4.82 6.58 -11.39
CA PHE A 10 4.23 7.92 -11.38
C PHE A 10 3.21 8.13 -12.52
N LEU A 11 3.40 7.53 -13.68
CA LEU A 11 2.45 7.60 -14.80
C LEU A 11 1.17 6.80 -14.53
N ASP A 12 1.28 5.67 -13.82
CA ASP A 12 0.09 4.96 -13.32
C ASP A 12 -0.65 5.75 -12.25
N TYR A 13 0.06 6.59 -11.49
CA TYR A 13 -0.53 7.50 -10.49
C TYR A 13 -1.56 8.46 -11.11
N LEU A 14 -1.37 8.91 -12.33
CA LEU A 14 -2.27 9.87 -13.00
C LEU A 14 -3.46 9.21 -13.69
N ARG A 15 -3.46 7.88 -13.83
CA ARG A 15 -4.44 7.17 -14.67
C ARG A 15 -5.71 6.78 -13.95
N TYR A 16 -5.71 6.69 -12.61
CA TYR A 16 -6.85 6.22 -11.85
C TYR A 16 -7.23 7.18 -10.71
N PRO A 17 -8.53 7.44 -10.49
CA PRO A 17 -8.97 8.23 -9.34
C PRO A 17 -8.55 7.57 -8.02
N ILE A 18 -7.99 8.36 -7.12
CA ILE A 18 -7.54 7.89 -5.81
C ILE A 18 -8.74 7.83 -4.87
N ALA A 19 -9.10 6.64 -4.43
CA ALA A 19 -9.91 6.48 -3.24
C ALA A 19 -8.99 6.44 -2.02
N CYS A 20 -8.82 7.58 -1.34
CA CYS A 20 -8.14 7.60 -0.04
C CYS A 20 -9.07 6.97 1.01
N ALA A 21 -8.90 5.69 1.24
CA ALA A 21 -9.56 4.98 2.34
C ALA A 21 -8.71 5.07 3.62
N ASN A 22 -8.23 6.28 3.95
CA ASN A 22 -7.52 6.51 5.20
C ASN A 22 -8.39 7.34 6.14
N ARG A 23 -9.48 6.78 6.59
CA ARG A 23 -10.06 7.25 7.84
C ARG A 23 -9.32 6.54 8.98
N ASP A 24 -8.24 7.15 9.42
CA ASP A 24 -7.74 7.03 10.80
C ASP A 24 -8.76 7.65 11.77
N SER A 25 -10.03 7.40 11.57
CA SER A 25 -11.05 7.63 12.57
C SER A 25 -10.87 6.54 13.63
N GLY A 26 -9.98 6.84 14.54
CA GLY A 26 -9.46 6.01 15.57
C GLY A 26 -10.46 5.40 16.52
N PHE A 27 -11.26 4.51 16.09
CA PHE A 27 -11.93 3.58 16.96
C PHE A 27 -12.18 2.29 16.19
N VAL A 28 -11.35 1.31 16.47
CA VAL A 28 -11.71 -0.07 16.24
C VAL A 28 -12.70 -0.41 17.33
N ASP A 29 -13.97 -0.47 16.99
CA ASP A 29 -14.95 -1.21 17.76
C ASP A 29 -14.49 -2.67 17.86
N ASP A 30 -14.71 -3.32 18.97
CA ASP A 30 -14.24 -4.67 19.34
C ASP A 30 -14.65 -5.82 18.40
N ASP A 31 -15.28 -5.54 17.26
CA ASP A 31 -15.97 -6.50 16.42
C ASP A 31 -15.29 -6.83 15.08
N ASN A 32 -13.98 -6.92 14.95
CA ASN A 32 -13.32 -7.32 13.69
C ASN A 32 -13.64 -6.41 12.47
N ARG A 33 -14.01 -5.16 12.67
CA ARG A 33 -14.55 -4.27 11.63
C ARG A 33 -13.53 -3.69 10.64
N LEU A 34 -12.23 -3.74 10.90
CA LEU A 34 -11.24 -3.10 10.02
C LEU A 34 -11.32 -3.60 8.57
N VAL A 35 -11.30 -4.90 8.38
CA VAL A 35 -11.37 -5.53 7.05
C VAL A 35 -12.74 -5.29 6.42
N ASN A 36 -13.81 -5.39 7.21
CA ASN A 36 -15.18 -5.16 6.75
C ASN A 36 -15.39 -3.70 6.34
N GLN A 37 -14.85 -2.73 7.08
CA GLN A 37 -14.95 -1.30 6.75
C GLN A 37 -14.36 -0.95 5.39
N VAL A 38 -13.19 -1.53 5.05
CA VAL A 38 -12.59 -1.34 3.71
C VAL A 38 -13.47 -1.95 2.63
N SER A 39 -13.95 -3.16 2.83
CA SER A 39 -14.81 -3.87 1.87
C SER A 39 -16.14 -3.12 1.66
N ASP A 40 -16.77 -2.66 2.73
CA ASP A 40 -18.04 -1.92 2.68
C ASP A 40 -17.88 -0.58 1.96
N LEU A 41 -16.80 0.16 2.28
CA LEU A 41 -16.49 1.42 1.61
C LEU A 41 -16.26 1.21 0.11
N LEU A 42 -15.46 0.21 -0.25
CA LEU A 42 -15.17 -0.10 -1.65
C LEU A 42 -16.43 -0.55 -2.39
N GLY A 43 -17.25 -1.39 -1.77
CA GLY A 43 -18.55 -1.78 -2.34
C GLY A 43 -19.43 -0.57 -2.63
N ALA A 44 -19.51 0.39 -1.69
CA ALA A 44 -20.29 1.62 -1.88
C ALA A 44 -19.71 2.52 -2.99
N VAL A 45 -18.38 2.62 -3.11
CA VAL A 45 -17.72 3.39 -4.18
C VAL A 45 -17.93 2.73 -5.53
N MET A 46 -17.73 1.41 -5.63
CA MET A 46 -17.93 0.66 -6.87
C MET A 46 -19.38 0.72 -7.38
N ALA A 47 -20.34 0.70 -6.46
CA ALA A 47 -21.75 0.83 -6.81
C ALA A 47 -22.09 2.23 -7.39
N ARG A 48 -21.37 3.26 -6.99
CA ARG A 48 -21.57 4.64 -7.47
C ARG A 48 -20.77 4.98 -8.72
N ALA A 49 -19.70 4.25 -8.98
CA ALA A 49 -18.82 4.43 -10.13
C ALA A 49 -18.59 3.09 -10.86
N PRO A 50 -19.64 2.50 -11.45
CA PRO A 50 -19.54 1.20 -12.08
C PRO A 50 -18.57 1.26 -13.27
N GLY A 51 -17.68 0.24 -13.35
CA GLY A 51 -16.69 0.14 -14.41
C GLY A 51 -15.48 1.09 -14.28
N VAL A 52 -15.42 1.93 -13.25
CA VAL A 52 -14.26 2.78 -12.99
C VAL A 52 -13.24 1.99 -12.17
N PRO A 53 -11.99 1.84 -12.65
CA PRO A 53 -10.93 1.19 -11.90
C PRO A 53 -10.60 1.98 -10.62
N ILE A 54 -10.55 1.29 -9.49
CA ILE A 54 -10.25 1.91 -8.20
C ILE A 54 -8.81 1.61 -7.80
N ARG A 55 -8.13 2.63 -7.30
CA ARG A 55 -6.82 2.54 -6.68
C ARG A 55 -6.93 2.86 -5.21
N CYS A 56 -6.27 2.06 -4.35
CA CYS A 56 -6.24 2.29 -2.91
C CYS A 56 -4.86 2.67 -2.43
N HIS A 57 -4.85 3.58 -1.45
CA HIS A 57 -3.67 4.02 -0.74
C HIS A 57 -3.86 3.80 0.75
N PHE A 58 -2.93 3.07 1.37
CA PHE A 58 -2.98 2.75 2.80
C PHE A 58 -1.70 3.15 3.51
N HIS A 59 -1.86 3.60 4.76
CA HIS A 59 -0.76 3.78 5.69
C HIS A 59 -0.68 2.61 6.67
N ASN A 60 0.52 2.33 7.17
CA ASN A 60 0.78 1.23 8.10
C ASN A 60 0.92 1.69 9.55
N THR A 61 0.31 2.80 9.92
CA THR A 61 0.45 3.47 11.22
C THR A 61 0.21 2.54 12.42
N ARG A 62 -0.77 1.64 12.32
CA ARG A 62 -1.11 0.64 13.34
C ARG A 62 -0.79 -0.79 12.91
N ASN A 63 0.08 -0.95 11.95
CA ASN A 63 0.42 -2.24 11.35
C ASN A 63 -0.77 -2.98 10.71
N THR A 64 -1.80 -2.24 10.31
CA THR A 64 -3.01 -2.79 9.67
C THR A 64 -3.06 -2.53 8.15
N GLY A 65 -2.08 -1.79 7.62
CA GLY A 65 -2.08 -1.39 6.20
C GLY A 65 -2.09 -2.57 5.24
N ILE A 66 -1.32 -3.63 5.52
CA ILE A 66 -1.28 -4.85 4.70
C ILE A 66 -2.61 -5.62 4.78
N ALA A 67 -3.26 -5.68 5.95
CA ALA A 67 -4.58 -6.30 6.09
C ALA A 67 -5.64 -5.55 5.27
N ASN A 68 -5.59 -4.21 5.29
CA ASN A 68 -6.48 -3.36 4.49
C ASN A 68 -6.21 -3.54 2.98
N ALA A 69 -4.94 -3.67 2.58
CA ALA A 69 -4.57 -3.95 1.19
C ALA A 69 -5.12 -5.32 0.73
N GLN A 70 -5.05 -6.34 1.58
CA GLN A 70 -5.64 -7.66 1.31
C GLN A 70 -7.17 -7.56 1.17
N ALA A 71 -7.84 -6.81 2.04
CA ALA A 71 -9.29 -6.61 1.95
C ALA A 71 -9.68 -5.88 0.64
N ALA A 72 -8.92 -4.86 0.27
CA ALA A 72 -9.12 -4.13 -0.98
C ALA A 72 -8.93 -5.03 -2.21
N LEU A 73 -7.92 -5.90 -2.18
CA LEU A 73 -7.66 -6.88 -3.22
C LEU A 73 -8.84 -7.85 -3.40
N VAL A 74 -9.35 -8.39 -2.29
CA VAL A 74 -10.53 -9.27 -2.30
C VAL A 74 -11.76 -8.54 -2.83
N ALA A 75 -11.91 -7.25 -2.54
CA ALA A 75 -12.98 -6.41 -3.08
C ALA A 75 -12.82 -6.09 -4.58
N GLY A 76 -11.69 -6.41 -5.20
CA GLY A 76 -11.48 -6.27 -6.65
C GLY A 76 -10.94 -4.90 -7.07
N VAL A 77 -10.15 -4.24 -6.24
CA VAL A 77 -9.47 -2.99 -6.66
C VAL A 77 -8.47 -3.23 -7.78
N ALA A 78 -8.29 -2.24 -8.63
CA ALA A 78 -7.42 -2.34 -9.80
C ALA A 78 -5.93 -2.15 -9.45
N SER A 79 -5.63 -1.37 -8.41
CA SER A 79 -4.25 -1.11 -7.99
C SER A 79 -4.13 -0.72 -6.53
N LEU A 80 -2.93 -0.93 -5.98
CA LEU A 80 -2.55 -0.58 -4.62
C LEU A 80 -1.30 0.30 -4.66
N ASP A 81 -1.30 1.37 -3.89
CA ASP A 81 -0.12 2.21 -3.71
C ASP A 81 0.73 1.70 -2.56
N ALA A 82 2.03 1.73 -2.74
CA ALA A 82 3.00 1.39 -1.71
C ALA A 82 4.29 2.19 -1.91
N SER A 83 5.14 2.25 -0.91
CA SER A 83 6.47 2.86 -1.05
C SER A 83 7.57 1.89 -0.68
N ILE A 84 8.71 1.96 -1.39
CA ILE A 84 9.87 1.12 -1.10
C ILE A 84 10.33 1.39 0.34
N GLY A 85 10.52 0.32 1.10
CA GLY A 85 10.87 0.41 2.51
C GLY A 85 9.76 0.95 3.42
N GLY A 86 8.58 1.32 2.89
CA GLY A 86 7.50 1.95 3.67
C GLY A 86 7.81 3.38 4.11
N ILE A 87 8.70 4.08 3.38
CA ILE A 87 9.05 5.47 3.71
C ILE A 87 7.94 6.44 3.31
N GLY A 88 8.00 7.63 3.88
CA GLY A 88 7.01 8.69 3.68
C GLY A 88 5.99 8.72 4.83
N GLY A 89 5.43 9.89 5.06
CA GLY A 89 4.43 10.15 6.08
C GLY A 89 3.36 11.09 5.53
N CYS A 90 2.34 11.33 6.33
CA CYS A 90 1.32 12.32 6.00
C CYS A 90 1.65 13.65 6.68
N PRO A 91 1.86 14.75 5.95
CA PRO A 91 2.15 16.05 6.56
C PRO A 91 0.98 16.59 7.39
N PHE A 92 -0.24 16.10 7.12
CA PHE A 92 -1.45 16.48 7.84
C PHE A 92 -1.78 15.58 9.04
N ALA A 93 -1.04 14.49 9.23
CA ALA A 93 -1.19 13.57 10.35
C ALA A 93 0.21 13.20 10.89
N PRO A 94 0.79 14.02 11.78
CA PRO A 94 2.17 13.83 12.26
C PRO A 94 2.43 12.47 12.92
N ALA A 95 1.37 11.80 13.40
CA ALA A 95 1.45 10.46 13.96
C ALA A 95 1.34 9.34 12.90
N ALA A 96 1.09 9.68 11.64
CA ALA A 96 1.03 8.69 10.55
C ALA A 96 2.46 8.25 10.16
N THR A 97 2.80 7.03 10.50
CA THR A 97 4.16 6.49 10.44
C THR A 97 4.54 5.86 9.12
N GLY A 98 4.00 6.35 8.02
CA GLY A 98 4.45 5.92 6.70
C GLY A 98 3.49 5.01 5.95
N ASN A 99 3.79 4.87 4.68
CA ASN A 99 3.04 4.05 3.73
C ASN A 99 3.19 2.56 4.02
N ILE A 100 2.31 1.73 3.45
CA ILE A 100 2.59 0.31 3.38
C ILE A 100 3.88 0.07 2.58
N PRO A 101 4.77 -0.84 3.04
CA PRO A 101 6.00 -1.12 2.32
C PRO A 101 5.73 -1.92 1.05
N THR A 102 6.32 -1.49 -0.07
CA THR A 102 6.28 -2.25 -1.33
C THR A 102 6.87 -3.64 -1.16
N ASP A 103 7.93 -3.76 -0.38
CA ASP A 103 8.62 -5.01 -0.04
C ASP A 103 7.64 -6.04 0.56
N ASP A 104 6.95 -5.64 1.62
CA ASP A 104 6.04 -6.49 2.37
C ASP A 104 4.76 -6.78 1.57
N LEU A 105 4.25 -5.78 0.82
CA LEU A 105 3.10 -5.94 -0.06
C LEU A 105 3.36 -6.95 -1.18
N LEU A 106 4.49 -6.83 -1.88
CA LEU A 106 4.86 -7.75 -2.96
C LEU A 106 5.04 -9.18 -2.44
N TYR A 107 5.66 -9.34 -1.27
CA TYR A 107 5.77 -10.66 -0.64
C TYR A 107 4.38 -11.28 -0.41
N MET A 108 3.45 -10.51 0.14
CA MET A 108 2.07 -10.98 0.35
C MET A 108 1.41 -11.37 -0.98
N LEU A 109 1.53 -10.54 -2.02
CA LEU A 109 0.94 -10.79 -3.34
C LEU A 109 1.52 -12.05 -4.00
N ASP A 110 2.84 -12.22 -4.00
CA ASP A 110 3.52 -13.39 -4.53
C ASP A 110 3.08 -14.68 -3.79
N ARG A 111 3.00 -14.62 -2.45
CA ARG A 111 2.52 -15.77 -1.64
C ARG A 111 1.03 -16.06 -1.86
N SER A 112 0.27 -15.08 -2.33
CA SER A 112 -1.13 -15.23 -2.73
C SER A 112 -1.31 -15.66 -4.20
N GLY A 113 -0.23 -15.93 -4.93
CA GLY A 113 -0.25 -16.32 -6.34
C GLY A 113 -0.58 -15.19 -7.31
N ILE A 114 -0.40 -13.94 -6.89
CA ILE A 114 -0.70 -12.75 -7.69
C ILE A 114 0.59 -12.18 -8.26
N HIS A 115 0.73 -12.26 -9.58
CA HIS A 115 1.90 -11.77 -10.29
C HIS A 115 1.71 -10.31 -10.70
N THR A 116 2.51 -9.43 -10.10
CA THR A 116 2.47 -7.99 -10.38
C THR A 116 3.39 -7.56 -11.53
N GLY A 117 4.29 -8.44 -11.98
CA GLY A 117 5.36 -8.09 -12.92
C GLY A 117 6.54 -7.34 -12.27
N VAL A 118 6.47 -7.05 -10.97
CA VAL A 118 7.53 -6.36 -10.22
C VAL A 118 8.44 -7.40 -9.57
N SER A 119 9.77 -7.27 -9.74
CA SER A 119 10.73 -8.17 -9.11
C SER A 119 10.90 -7.86 -7.62
N LEU A 120 10.50 -8.79 -6.77
CA LEU A 120 10.68 -8.70 -5.32
C LEU A 120 12.16 -8.57 -4.93
N GLU A 121 13.05 -9.32 -5.58
CA GLU A 121 14.51 -9.22 -5.34
C GLU A 121 15.05 -7.81 -5.59
N LYS A 122 14.63 -7.18 -6.70
CA LYS A 122 15.05 -5.82 -7.03
C LYS A 122 14.51 -4.80 -6.04
N ILE A 123 13.29 -4.98 -5.57
CA ILE A 123 12.71 -4.11 -4.53
C ILE A 123 13.47 -4.26 -3.22
N ILE A 124 13.81 -5.47 -2.79
CA ILE A 124 14.61 -5.70 -1.58
C ILE A 124 16.00 -5.05 -1.71
N ALA A 125 16.66 -5.23 -2.85
CA ALA A 125 17.95 -4.61 -3.11
C ALA A 125 17.87 -3.07 -3.08
N THR A 126 16.81 -2.50 -3.68
CA THR A 126 16.56 -1.05 -3.67
C THR A 126 16.26 -0.55 -2.26
N SER A 127 15.50 -1.31 -1.48
CA SER A 127 15.20 -0.98 -0.07
C SER A 127 16.46 -0.96 0.79
N ARG A 128 17.38 -1.90 0.61
CA ARG A 128 18.67 -1.93 1.29
C ARG A 128 19.54 -0.73 0.90
N TRP A 129 19.66 -0.47 -0.38
CA TRP A 129 20.36 0.74 -0.87
C TRP A 129 19.77 2.02 -0.28
N LEU A 130 18.43 2.12 -0.22
CA LEU A 130 17.75 3.27 0.36
C LEU A 130 18.07 3.45 1.85
N GLN A 131 18.17 2.36 2.61
CA GLN A 131 18.56 2.41 4.03
C GLN A 131 20.00 2.94 4.20
N GLU A 132 20.92 2.54 3.31
CA GLU A 132 22.28 3.05 3.29
C GLU A 132 22.30 4.57 3.01
N GLN A 133 21.54 5.03 2.00
CA GLN A 133 21.47 6.46 1.67
C GLN A 133 20.86 7.30 2.80
N LEU A 134 19.87 6.75 3.49
CA LEU A 134 19.19 7.43 4.61
C LEU A 134 19.97 7.34 5.93
N GLY A 135 20.97 6.50 6.04
CA GLY A 135 21.71 6.22 7.27
C GLY A 135 20.85 5.63 8.39
N ARG A 136 19.70 5.03 8.06
CA ARG A 136 18.77 4.43 9.03
C ARG A 136 17.95 3.30 8.41
N SER A 137 17.44 2.40 9.25
CA SER A 137 16.52 1.36 8.80
C SER A 137 15.18 1.94 8.34
N THR A 138 14.55 1.24 7.40
CA THR A 138 13.19 1.52 6.92
C THR A 138 12.15 0.72 7.71
N PRO A 139 10.86 1.13 7.67
CA PRO A 139 9.77 0.38 8.30
C PRO A 139 9.56 -1.04 7.77
N ALA A 140 9.86 -1.31 6.48
CA ALA A 140 9.66 -2.62 5.87
C ALA A 140 10.27 -3.75 6.70
N MET A 141 9.56 -4.87 6.79
CA MET A 141 9.97 -6.03 7.57
C MET A 141 10.76 -7.04 6.73
N LEU A 142 10.37 -7.24 5.48
CA LEU A 142 10.98 -8.24 4.62
C LEU A 142 12.49 -8.07 4.41
N PRO A 143 13.06 -6.86 4.24
CA PRO A 143 14.51 -6.69 4.10
C PRO A 143 15.32 -7.04 5.36
N LYS A 144 14.65 -7.25 6.49
CA LYS A 144 15.24 -7.60 7.79
C LYS A 144 15.26 -9.11 8.06
N ALA A 145 14.49 -9.87 7.26
CA ALA A 145 14.37 -11.33 7.37
C ALA A 145 15.45 -12.08 6.48
#